data_c8baa7d09e4181a17d7bcadfe08f45bf
#
_entry.id   c8baa7d09e4181a17d7bcadfe08f45bf
#
_cell.length_a   1.000
_cell.length_b   1.000
_cell.length_c   1.000
_cell.angle_alpha   90.00
_cell.angle_beta   90.00
_cell.angle_gamma   90.00
#
_symmetry.space_group_name_H-M   'P 1'
#
loop_
_entity.id
_entity.type
_entity.pdbx_description
1 polymer ?
#
loop_
_entity_poly.entity_id
_entity_poly.type
_entity_poly.pdbx_seq_one_letter_code
_entity_poly.pdbx_strand_id
1 'polypeptide(L)'
;MRPKLIPATGVAWVAITLVLLGCGAFCAPAADLKLQAFLLWGTDDSKPPEGKIYKPVEPDILKKLKDLPLKWTNWFEVNRKAFAVSQGTTKEVSLSDKCQVNVSKLSDQELEVSLFGKGKEVAKQKQSLPKGDMLVLGGNAPNSTAWLVVLKRID
;
A
#
# COMPACT_ATOMS: atom_id res chain seq x y z
N MET A 1 -22.97 -73.28 -59.43
CA MET A 1 -23.50 -72.09 -58.81
C MET A 1 -22.41 -71.43 -57.92
N ARG A 2 -21.98 -70.26 -58.27
CA ARG A 2 -20.91 -69.57 -57.54
C ARG A 2 -21.54 -68.50 -56.67
N PRO A 3 -21.24 -68.44 -55.38
CA PRO A 3 -21.63 -67.26 -54.59
C PRO A 3 -20.72 -66.08 -54.87
N LYS A 4 -21.34 -64.99 -55.11
CA LYS A 4 -20.70 -63.66 -55.32
C LYS A 4 -20.15 -63.15 -54.05
N LEU A 5 -18.85 -62.86 -54.01
CA LEU A 5 -18.19 -62.16 -52.97
C LEU A 5 -18.57 -60.66 -53.01
N ILE A 6 -19.02 -60.13 -51.89
CA ILE A 6 -19.27 -58.69 -51.67
C ILE A 6 -18.01 -58.08 -51.02
N PRO A 7 -17.44 -57.00 -51.57
CA PRO A 7 -16.31 -56.37 -50.91
C PRO A 7 -16.78 -55.56 -49.72
N ALA A 8 -16.11 -55.76 -48.62
CA ALA A 8 -16.29 -54.93 -47.40
C ALA A 8 -15.79 -53.54 -47.65
N THR A 9 -16.67 -52.57 -47.56
CA THR A 9 -16.35 -51.15 -47.52
C THR A 9 -15.75 -50.78 -46.15
N GLY A 10 -14.50 -50.37 -46.18
CA GLY A 10 -13.81 -49.90 -45.02
C GLY A 10 -14.43 -48.61 -44.48
N VAL A 11 -14.88 -48.64 -43.24
CA VAL A 11 -15.31 -47.48 -42.51
C VAL A 11 -14.05 -46.78 -42.01
N ALA A 12 -13.74 -45.63 -42.62
CA ALA A 12 -12.67 -44.78 -42.12
C ALA A 12 -13.14 -44.11 -40.82
N TRP A 13 -12.52 -44.48 -39.72
CA TRP A 13 -12.67 -43.81 -38.44
C TRP A 13 -11.88 -42.49 -38.50
N VAL A 14 -12.60 -41.39 -38.71
CA VAL A 14 -12.04 -40.06 -38.54
C VAL A 14 -11.96 -39.79 -37.03
N ALA A 15 -10.79 -39.93 -36.46
CA ALA A 15 -10.50 -39.49 -35.10
C ALA A 15 -10.47 -37.99 -35.08
N ILE A 16 -11.55 -37.36 -34.65
CA ILE A 16 -11.58 -35.91 -34.34
C ILE A 16 -10.83 -35.72 -33.03
N THR A 17 -9.57 -35.35 -33.15
CA THR A 17 -8.77 -34.92 -32.01
C THR A 17 -9.25 -33.52 -31.61
N LEU A 18 -10.11 -33.45 -30.60
CA LEU A 18 -10.54 -32.20 -29.99
C LEU A 18 -9.36 -31.64 -29.17
N VAL A 19 -8.58 -30.75 -29.76
CA VAL A 19 -7.56 -29.99 -29.05
C VAL A 19 -8.30 -28.96 -28.19
N LEU A 20 -8.54 -29.31 -26.94
CA LEU A 20 -8.92 -28.36 -25.91
C LEU A 20 -7.72 -27.41 -25.64
N LEU A 21 -7.69 -26.28 -26.36
CA LEU A 21 -6.88 -25.13 -25.93
C LEU A 21 -7.43 -24.65 -24.59
N GLY A 22 -6.89 -25.20 -23.50
CA GLY A 22 -7.07 -24.65 -22.18
C GLY A 22 -6.42 -23.25 -22.17
N CYS A 23 -7.23 -22.19 -22.37
CA CYS A 23 -6.86 -20.86 -21.96
C CYS A 23 -6.73 -20.88 -20.43
N GLY A 24 -5.57 -21.29 -19.94
CA GLY A 24 -5.15 -20.99 -18.60
C GLY A 24 -5.04 -19.49 -18.51
N ALA A 25 -6.07 -18.84 -17.99
CA ALA A 25 -5.94 -17.46 -17.55
C ALA A 25 -4.84 -17.44 -16.48
N PHE A 26 -3.62 -17.09 -16.88
CA PHE A 26 -2.58 -16.72 -15.96
C PHE A 26 -3.08 -15.44 -15.29
N CYS A 27 -3.79 -15.55 -14.17
CA CYS A 27 -3.96 -14.46 -13.24
C CYS A 27 -2.55 -14.11 -12.76
N ALA A 28 -1.96 -13.09 -13.38
CA ALA A 28 -0.74 -12.50 -12.84
C ALA A 28 -1.06 -12.04 -11.41
N PRO A 29 -0.26 -12.42 -10.40
CA PRO A 29 -0.50 -11.95 -9.04
C PRO A 29 -0.48 -10.43 -9.06
N ALA A 30 -1.48 -9.80 -8.39
CA ALA A 30 -1.52 -8.34 -8.25
C ALA A 30 -0.20 -7.88 -7.59
N ALA A 31 0.47 -6.90 -8.21
CA ALA A 31 1.73 -6.40 -7.70
C ALA A 31 1.56 -5.83 -6.27
N ASP A 32 2.55 -6.05 -5.42
CA ASP A 32 2.58 -5.47 -4.08
C ASP A 32 2.64 -3.95 -4.17
N LEU A 33 1.88 -3.31 -3.31
CA LEU A 33 1.91 -1.86 -3.16
C LEU A 33 3.11 -1.46 -2.31
N LYS A 34 4.01 -0.66 -2.87
CA LYS A 34 5.19 -0.18 -2.15
C LYS A 34 4.93 1.18 -1.54
N LEU A 35 5.12 1.27 -0.24
CA LEU A 35 4.87 2.46 0.57
C LEU A 35 6.08 2.83 1.40
N GLN A 36 6.16 4.10 1.71
CA GLN A 36 7.07 4.63 2.71
C GLN A 36 6.28 5.41 3.75
N ALA A 37 6.44 5.04 5.02
CA ALA A 37 5.81 5.74 6.13
C ALA A 37 6.85 6.63 6.82
N PHE A 38 6.46 7.86 7.08
CA PHE A 38 7.25 8.85 7.79
C PHE A 38 6.54 9.24 9.07
N LEU A 39 7.25 9.26 10.18
CA LEU A 39 6.80 9.88 11.42
C LEU A 39 7.41 11.28 11.51
N LEU A 40 6.55 12.28 11.53
CA LEU A 40 6.94 13.68 11.60
C LEU A 40 6.52 14.29 12.92
N TRP A 41 7.34 15.20 13.41
CA TRP A 41 7.03 16.02 14.58
C TRP A 41 6.96 17.50 14.18
N GLY A 42 5.86 18.16 14.54
CA GLY A 42 5.56 19.54 14.21
C GLY A 42 5.63 20.43 15.43
N THR A 43 6.25 21.60 15.29
CA THR A 43 6.44 22.59 16.34
C THR A 43 6.57 23.99 15.76
N ASP A 44 6.42 25.00 16.59
CA ASP A 44 6.76 26.38 16.24
C ASP A 44 8.23 26.73 16.60
N ASP A 45 8.91 25.85 17.33
CA ASP A 45 10.32 25.99 17.62
C ASP A 45 11.17 25.73 16.38
N SER A 46 12.24 26.50 16.19
CA SER A 46 13.16 26.38 15.05
C SER A 46 14.09 25.16 15.13
N LYS A 47 14.13 24.48 16.26
CA LYS A 47 15.02 23.35 16.52
C LYS A 47 14.24 22.17 17.08
N PRO A 48 14.70 20.92 16.82
CA PRO A 48 14.13 19.74 17.48
C PRO A 48 14.37 19.78 18.99
N PRO A 49 13.66 18.97 19.78
CA PRO A 49 13.85 18.89 21.21
C PRO A 49 15.29 18.57 21.57
N GLU A 50 15.75 19.12 22.69
CA GLU A 50 17.11 18.90 23.18
C GLU A 50 17.41 17.41 23.35
N GLY A 51 18.57 16.97 22.89
CA GLY A 51 18.98 15.55 22.90
C GLY A 51 18.34 14.68 21.83
N LYS A 52 17.54 15.23 20.89
CA LYS A 52 16.95 14.50 19.76
C LYS A 52 17.63 14.89 18.45
N ILE A 53 18.03 13.89 17.68
CA ILE A 53 18.60 14.08 16.35
C ILE A 53 17.50 13.70 15.34
N TYR A 54 16.69 14.69 14.96
CA TYR A 54 15.71 14.51 13.90
C TYR A 54 16.26 15.00 12.57
N LYS A 55 15.75 14.43 11.48
CA LYS A 55 16.17 14.79 10.11
C LYS A 55 15.26 15.89 9.54
N PRO A 56 15.75 16.66 8.57
CA PRO A 56 14.88 17.54 7.79
C PRO A 56 13.87 16.70 6.99
N VAL A 57 12.66 17.21 6.86
CA VAL A 57 11.60 16.57 6.07
C VAL A 57 11.85 16.78 4.58
N GLU A 58 11.53 15.80 3.76
CA GLU A 58 11.65 15.89 2.30
C GLU A 58 10.84 17.08 1.74
N PRO A 59 11.36 17.78 0.72
CA PRO A 59 10.71 19.00 0.17
C PRO A 59 9.30 18.76 -0.37
N ASP A 60 9.03 17.61 -0.98
CA ASP A 60 7.72 17.24 -1.51
C ASP A 60 6.69 17.02 -0.40
N ILE A 61 7.12 16.42 0.71
CA ILE A 61 6.28 16.28 1.92
C ILE A 61 6.00 17.65 2.53
N LEU A 62 7.02 18.50 2.67
CA LEU A 62 6.83 19.87 3.17
C LEU A 62 5.86 20.67 2.31
N LYS A 63 5.91 20.52 0.98
CA LYS A 63 4.96 21.16 0.07
C LYS A 63 3.54 20.69 0.36
N LYS A 64 3.31 19.38 0.51
CA LYS A 64 2.00 18.82 0.83
C LYS A 64 1.49 19.33 2.19
N LEU A 65 2.35 19.44 3.21
CA LEU A 65 1.98 19.93 4.53
C LEU A 65 1.56 21.40 4.49
N LYS A 66 2.19 22.24 3.65
CA LYS A 66 1.80 23.65 3.48
C LYS A 66 0.41 23.85 2.91
N ASP A 67 -0.07 22.88 2.12
CA ASP A 67 -1.43 22.92 1.55
C ASP A 67 -2.50 22.50 2.55
N LEU A 68 -2.12 22.00 3.73
CA LEU A 68 -3.01 21.57 4.78
C LEU A 68 -3.19 22.69 5.83
N PRO A 69 -4.36 22.78 6.50
CA PRO A 69 -4.63 23.81 7.52
C PRO A 69 -3.92 23.47 8.84
N LEU A 70 -2.60 23.34 8.81
CA LEU A 70 -1.76 23.04 9.96
C LEU A 70 -1.19 24.35 10.54
N LYS A 71 -1.20 24.47 11.86
CA LYS A 71 -0.73 25.69 12.54
C LYS A 71 0.77 25.72 12.82
N TRP A 72 1.45 24.57 12.79
CA TRP A 72 2.88 24.48 13.09
C TRP A 72 3.72 24.87 11.88
N THR A 73 4.80 25.59 12.13
CA THR A 73 5.66 26.15 11.09
C THR A 73 6.85 25.27 10.76
N ASN A 74 7.32 24.48 11.72
CA ASN A 74 8.50 23.66 11.58
C ASN A 74 8.16 22.16 11.71
N TRP A 75 8.72 21.37 10.82
CA TRP A 75 8.51 19.93 10.74
C TRP A 75 9.83 19.19 10.70
N PHE A 76 9.95 18.14 11.48
CA PHE A 76 11.13 17.30 11.55
C PHE A 76 10.76 15.85 11.36
N GLU A 77 11.60 15.09 10.64
CA GLU A 77 11.43 13.65 10.47
C GLU A 77 12.03 12.94 11.68
N VAL A 78 11.17 12.21 12.38
CA VAL A 78 11.54 11.39 13.54
C VAL A 78 12.02 10.02 13.11
N ASN A 79 11.29 9.40 12.18
CA ASN A 79 11.61 8.07 11.66
C ASN A 79 10.95 7.87 10.29
N ARG A 80 11.48 6.92 9.52
CA ARG A 80 10.86 6.44 8.27
C ARG A 80 11.04 4.94 8.12
N LYS A 81 10.06 4.29 7.49
CA LYS A 81 10.14 2.88 7.11
C LYS A 81 9.51 2.66 5.74
N ALA A 82 10.21 1.91 4.90
CA ALA A 82 9.68 1.41 3.63
C ALA A 82 9.14 0.00 3.83
N PHE A 83 8.00 -0.31 3.19
CA PHE A 83 7.37 -1.62 3.26
C PHE A 83 6.49 -1.88 2.04
N ALA A 84 6.11 -3.13 1.85
CA ALA A 84 5.20 -3.56 0.80
C ALA A 84 3.95 -4.20 1.40
N VAL A 85 2.80 -4.00 0.76
CA VAL A 85 1.52 -4.57 1.17
C VAL A 85 0.91 -5.33 0.00
N SER A 86 0.67 -6.61 0.22
CA SER A 86 0.01 -7.48 -0.76
C SER A 86 -1.51 -7.34 -0.68
N GLN A 87 -2.19 -7.65 -1.78
CA GLN A 87 -3.64 -7.64 -1.87
C GLN A 87 -4.26 -8.53 -0.77
N GLY A 88 -5.24 -8.00 -0.06
CA GLY A 88 -5.98 -8.72 0.98
C GLY A 88 -5.19 -8.98 2.27
N THR A 89 -4.01 -8.37 2.43
CA THR A 89 -3.21 -8.47 3.65
C THR A 89 -3.15 -7.15 4.40
N THR A 90 -2.87 -7.22 5.70
CA THR A 90 -2.60 -6.05 6.55
C THR A 90 -1.15 -6.06 6.96
N LYS A 91 -0.47 -4.95 6.75
CA LYS A 91 0.90 -4.73 7.21
C LYS A 91 0.91 -3.81 8.41
N GLU A 92 1.51 -4.26 9.50
CA GLU A 92 1.76 -3.46 10.69
C GLU A 92 3.15 -2.84 10.63
N VAL A 93 3.24 -1.54 10.82
CA VAL A 93 4.49 -0.77 10.77
C VAL A 93 4.60 0.08 12.02
N SER A 94 5.52 -0.29 12.89
CA SER A 94 5.85 0.50 14.08
C SER A 94 6.86 1.58 13.71
N LEU A 95 6.50 2.84 13.89
CA LEU A 95 7.35 4.00 13.62
C LEU A 95 8.06 4.52 14.87
N SER A 96 7.50 4.25 16.04
CA SER A 96 8.12 4.48 17.34
C SER A 96 7.50 3.52 18.38
N ASP A 97 7.96 3.57 19.61
CA ASP A 97 7.36 2.86 20.75
C ASP A 97 5.90 3.27 21.03
N LYS A 98 5.49 4.42 20.52
CA LYS A 98 4.15 4.99 20.74
C LYS A 98 3.33 5.16 19.47
N CYS A 99 3.90 4.94 18.30
CA CYS A 99 3.24 5.16 17.01
C CYS A 99 3.37 3.95 16.11
N GLN A 100 2.21 3.41 15.70
CA GLN A 100 2.08 2.31 14.77
C GLN A 100 1.05 2.65 13.71
N VAL A 101 1.28 2.22 12.49
CA VAL A 101 0.32 2.29 11.40
C VAL A 101 0.06 0.89 10.86
N ASN A 102 -1.21 0.56 10.64
CA ASN A 102 -1.63 -0.67 10.00
C ASN A 102 -2.22 -0.31 8.64
N VAL A 103 -1.73 -0.95 7.59
CA VAL A 103 -2.14 -0.68 6.21
C VAL A 103 -2.62 -1.95 5.56
N SER A 104 -3.85 -1.91 5.03
CA SER A 104 -4.46 -2.99 4.26
C SER A 104 -4.66 -2.54 2.82
N LYS A 105 -4.21 -3.34 1.85
CA LYS A 105 -4.48 -3.11 0.43
C LYS A 105 -5.85 -3.69 0.08
N LEU A 106 -6.80 -2.84 -0.27
CA LEU A 106 -8.16 -3.23 -0.69
C LEU A 106 -8.25 -3.43 -2.19
N SER A 107 -7.59 -2.57 -2.97
CA SER A 107 -7.47 -2.64 -4.42
C SER A 107 -6.15 -2.04 -4.89
N ASP A 108 -5.93 -1.90 -6.19
CA ASP A 108 -4.69 -1.31 -6.72
C ASP A 108 -4.46 0.15 -6.32
N GLN A 109 -5.51 0.85 -5.94
CA GLN A 109 -5.42 2.26 -5.54
C GLN A 109 -6.03 2.54 -4.17
N GLU A 110 -6.82 1.63 -3.61
CA GLU A 110 -7.56 1.85 -2.36
C GLU A 110 -6.90 1.14 -1.19
N LEU A 111 -6.71 1.89 -0.12
CA LEU A 111 -6.13 1.43 1.14
C LEU A 111 -7.11 1.65 2.28
N GLU A 112 -7.06 0.77 3.26
CA GLU A 112 -7.54 1.05 4.61
C GLU A 112 -6.33 1.26 5.52
N VAL A 113 -6.32 2.37 6.24
CA VAL A 113 -5.22 2.74 7.13
C VAL A 113 -5.78 3.00 8.52
N SER A 114 -5.18 2.34 9.51
CA SER A 114 -5.45 2.58 10.94
C SER A 114 -4.18 3.11 11.60
N LEU A 115 -4.31 4.20 12.31
CA LEU A 115 -3.23 4.84 13.05
C LEU A 115 -3.41 4.62 14.55
N PHE A 116 -2.36 4.15 15.21
CA PHE A 116 -2.34 3.87 16.63
C PHE A 116 -1.36 4.80 17.34
N GLY A 117 -1.84 5.43 18.40
CA GLY A 117 -1.03 6.22 19.32
C GLY A 117 -1.11 5.64 20.72
N LYS A 118 0.03 5.31 21.32
CA LYS A 118 0.13 4.69 22.66
C LYS A 118 -0.77 3.44 22.80
N GLY A 119 -0.81 2.60 21.76
CA GLY A 119 -1.59 1.36 21.73
C GLY A 119 -3.09 1.54 21.49
N LYS A 120 -3.58 2.75 21.26
CA LYS A 120 -4.99 3.03 20.95
C LYS A 120 -5.15 3.48 19.52
N GLU A 121 -6.18 3.00 18.83
CA GLU A 121 -6.54 3.50 17.50
C GLU A 121 -7.01 4.96 17.63
N VAL A 122 -6.34 5.86 16.93
CA VAL A 122 -6.63 7.30 16.94
C VAL A 122 -7.23 7.79 15.64
N ALA A 123 -7.05 7.05 14.57
CA ALA A 123 -7.67 7.30 13.29
C ALA A 123 -7.78 6.02 12.48
N LYS A 124 -8.86 5.89 11.71
CA LYS A 124 -9.05 4.83 10.72
C LYS A 124 -9.78 5.41 9.52
N GLN A 125 -9.25 5.16 8.33
CA GLN A 125 -9.89 5.63 7.10
C GLN A 125 -9.57 4.74 5.91
N LYS A 126 -10.50 4.73 4.96
CA LYS A 126 -10.31 4.18 3.62
C LYS A 126 -10.07 5.32 2.66
N GLN A 127 -9.06 5.19 1.83
CA GLN A 127 -8.70 6.24 0.89
C GLN A 127 -8.01 5.67 -0.34
N SER A 128 -8.27 6.33 -1.47
CA SER A 128 -7.49 6.12 -2.68
C SER A 128 -6.10 6.76 -2.53
N LEU A 129 -5.06 6.02 -2.89
CA LEU A 129 -3.68 6.50 -2.91
C LEU A 129 -3.05 6.16 -4.26
N PRO A 130 -3.24 7.00 -5.29
CA PRO A 130 -2.61 6.83 -6.59
C PRO A 130 -1.08 6.88 -6.50
N LYS A 131 -0.40 6.41 -7.54
CA LYS A 131 1.07 6.51 -7.64
C LYS A 131 1.56 7.94 -7.48
N GLY A 132 2.57 8.14 -6.64
CA GLY A 132 3.17 9.45 -6.38
C GLY A 132 2.38 10.34 -5.43
N ASP A 133 1.24 9.88 -4.93
CA ASP A 133 0.45 10.62 -3.94
C ASP A 133 0.83 10.26 -2.50
N MET A 134 0.35 11.07 -1.57
CA MET A 134 0.62 10.95 -0.14
C MET A 134 -0.65 11.09 0.67
N LEU A 135 -0.74 10.28 1.72
CA LEU A 135 -1.77 10.37 2.74
C LEU A 135 -1.15 10.90 4.04
N VAL A 136 -1.80 11.89 4.64
CA VAL A 136 -1.35 12.49 5.90
C VAL A 136 -2.37 12.18 7.00
N LEU A 137 -1.89 11.57 8.07
CA LEU A 137 -2.67 11.22 9.26
C LEU A 137 -1.97 11.80 10.49
N GLY A 138 -2.73 12.23 11.48
CA GLY A 138 -2.04 12.73 12.65
C GLY A 138 -2.94 13.12 13.81
N GLY A 139 -2.30 13.62 14.85
CA GLY A 139 -2.93 14.05 16.08
C GLY A 139 -2.15 15.15 16.77
N ASN A 140 -2.83 15.82 17.70
CA ASN A 140 -2.22 16.81 18.56
C ASN A 140 -1.48 16.13 19.71
N ALA A 141 -0.34 16.69 20.10
CA ALA A 141 0.36 16.33 21.32
C ALA A 141 -0.01 17.31 22.46
N PRO A 142 0.08 16.87 23.73
CA PRO A 142 -0.34 17.72 24.86
C PRO A 142 0.45 19.01 25.06
N ASN A 143 1.67 19.09 24.52
CA ASN A 143 2.61 20.18 24.72
C ASN A 143 2.65 21.20 23.56
N SER A 144 1.51 21.46 22.93
CA SER A 144 1.39 22.37 21.78
C SER A 144 2.21 21.98 20.55
N THR A 145 2.64 20.74 20.48
CA THR A 145 3.26 20.14 19.28
C THR A 145 2.27 19.24 18.55
N ALA A 146 2.66 18.72 17.41
CA ALA A 146 1.90 17.72 16.67
C ALA A 146 2.79 16.59 16.23
N TRP A 147 2.17 15.47 15.95
CA TRP A 147 2.81 14.37 15.25
C TRP A 147 1.95 13.95 14.07
N LEU A 148 2.59 13.67 12.97
CA LEU A 148 1.95 13.22 11.75
C LEU A 148 2.61 11.95 11.25
N VAL A 149 1.80 11.09 10.63
CA VAL A 149 2.28 10.00 9.80
C VAL A 149 1.95 10.34 8.34
N VAL A 150 2.96 10.32 7.49
CA VAL A 150 2.81 10.47 6.06
C VAL A 150 3.05 9.12 5.41
N LEU A 151 2.07 8.63 4.65
CA LEU A 151 2.22 7.47 3.79
C LEU A 151 2.43 7.94 2.36
N LYS A 152 3.58 7.65 1.80
CA LYS A 152 3.94 7.98 0.42
C LYS A 152 3.98 6.71 -0.41
N ARG A 153 3.29 6.70 -1.54
CA ARG A 153 3.38 5.61 -2.50
C ARG A 153 4.62 5.79 -3.36
N ILE A 154 5.47 4.74 -3.45
CA ILE A 154 6.80 4.77 -4.07
C ILE A 154 6.99 3.79 -5.23
N ASP A 155 5.92 3.08 -5.66
CA ASP A 155 5.94 2.16 -6.81
C ASP A 155 5.52 2.81 -8.14
#